data_9bf79faa0f5850a6c73145f8619440e0
#
_entry.id   9bf79faa0f5850a6c73145f8619440e0
#
_cell.length_a   1.000
_cell.length_b   1.000
_cell.length_c   1.000
_cell.angle_alpha   90.00
_cell.angle_beta   90.00
_cell.angle_gamma   90.00
#
_symmetry.space_group_name_H-M   'P 1'
#
loop_
_entity.id
_entity.type
_entity.pdbx_description
1 polymer ?
#
loop_
_entity_poly.entity_id
_entity_poly.type
_entity_poly.pdbx_seq_one_letter_code
_entity_poly.pdbx_strand_id
1 'polypeptide(L)'
;MSEIYEKENKIYEKTDEDKKAELIISLINAKKDLNLANKNSETAEEGLVDYYTYQIKANKSKVDFLVNKARAKGLSLNMIEEIYFKKNQVG
;
A
#
# COMPACT_ATOMS: atom_id res chain seq x y z
N MET A 1 -0.23 -25.80 -24.80
CA MET A 1 -0.73 -24.57 -24.16
C MET A 1 -0.81 -24.68 -22.65
N SER A 2 -1.50 -25.67 -22.13
CA SER A 2 -1.63 -25.85 -20.70
C SER A 2 -0.31 -26.09 -19.97
N GLU A 3 0.61 -26.81 -20.61
CA GLU A 3 1.93 -27.07 -20.02
C GLU A 3 2.74 -25.78 -19.85
N ILE A 4 2.70 -24.92 -20.85
CA ILE A 4 3.41 -23.65 -20.80
C ILE A 4 2.79 -22.78 -19.69
N TYR A 5 1.47 -22.79 -19.58
CA TYR A 5 0.76 -22.06 -18.59
C TYR A 5 1.11 -22.52 -17.16
N GLU A 6 1.18 -23.85 -16.96
CA GLU A 6 1.55 -24.41 -15.67
C GLU A 6 2.98 -24.08 -15.29
N LYS A 7 3.89 -24.09 -16.24
CA LYS A 7 5.27 -23.68 -16.03
C LYS A 7 5.38 -22.21 -15.65
N GLU A 8 4.61 -21.36 -16.29
CA GLU A 8 4.56 -19.94 -15.95
C GLU A 8 4.05 -19.72 -14.54
N ASN A 9 3.03 -20.46 -14.13
CA ASN A 9 2.52 -20.38 -12.76
C ASN A 9 3.56 -20.78 -11.72
N LYS A 10 4.35 -21.79 -12.01
CA LYS A 10 5.43 -22.21 -11.12
C LYS A 10 6.56 -21.20 -11.07
N ILE A 11 6.90 -20.62 -12.22
CA ILE A 11 7.95 -19.59 -12.31
C ILE A 11 7.57 -18.34 -11.53
N TYR A 12 6.28 -17.98 -11.57
CA TYR A 12 5.79 -16.78 -10.90
C TYR A 12 5.28 -17.03 -9.49
N GLU A 13 5.55 -18.23 -8.94
CA GLU A 13 5.25 -18.47 -7.54
C GLU A 13 6.12 -17.55 -6.68
N LYS A 14 5.46 -16.76 -5.86
CA LYS A 14 6.13 -15.74 -5.08
C LYS A 14 6.83 -16.32 -3.88
N THR A 15 8.06 -15.90 -3.65
CA THR A 15 8.80 -16.20 -2.44
C THR A 15 8.28 -15.35 -1.29
N ASP A 16 8.70 -15.66 -0.06
CA ASP A 16 8.37 -14.82 1.10
C ASP A 16 8.91 -13.41 0.93
N GLU A 17 10.11 -13.27 0.34
CA GLU A 17 10.70 -11.96 0.08
C GLU A 17 9.86 -11.16 -0.90
N ASP A 18 9.36 -11.80 -1.95
CA ASP A 18 8.48 -11.15 -2.92
C ASP A 18 7.19 -10.69 -2.28
N LYS A 19 6.60 -11.50 -1.42
CA LYS A 19 5.37 -11.16 -0.71
C LYS A 19 5.57 -9.99 0.23
N LYS A 20 6.71 -9.95 0.92
CA LYS A 20 7.06 -8.84 1.80
C LYS A 20 7.24 -7.55 1.00
N ALA A 21 7.94 -7.63 -0.14
CA ALA A 21 8.15 -6.47 -1.01
C ALA A 21 6.81 -5.92 -1.52
N GLU A 22 5.91 -6.80 -1.96
CA GLU A 22 4.58 -6.38 -2.40
C GLU A 22 3.78 -5.72 -1.29
N LEU A 23 3.88 -6.26 -0.08
CA LEU A 23 3.18 -5.70 1.08
C LEU A 23 3.68 -4.29 1.39
N ILE A 24 4.99 -4.08 1.32
CA ILE A 24 5.59 -2.77 1.54
C ILE A 24 5.13 -1.77 0.48
N ILE A 25 5.11 -2.19 -0.79
CA ILE A 25 4.64 -1.34 -1.88
C ILE A 25 3.16 -0.99 -1.69
N SER A 26 2.35 -1.96 -1.31
CA SER A 26 0.93 -1.73 -1.02
C SER A 26 0.74 -0.73 0.11
N LEU A 27 1.56 -0.83 1.15
CA LEU A 27 1.51 0.09 2.29
C LEU A 27 1.91 1.50 1.87
N ILE A 28 2.98 1.63 1.07
CA ILE A 28 3.42 2.93 0.56
C ILE A 28 2.30 3.59 -0.26
N ASN A 29 1.67 2.83 -1.14
CA ASN A 29 0.59 3.34 -1.98
C ASN A 29 -0.63 3.71 -1.13
N ALA A 30 -0.97 2.91 -0.12
CA ALA A 30 -2.08 3.22 0.77
C ALA A 30 -1.83 4.51 1.56
N LYS A 31 -0.61 4.73 2.00
CA LYS A 31 -0.23 5.98 2.68
C LYS A 31 -0.32 7.18 1.75
N LYS A 32 0.10 7.02 0.50
CA LYS A 32 -0.03 8.08 -0.51
C LYS A 32 -1.49 8.43 -0.76
N ASP A 33 -2.34 7.43 -0.87
CA ASP A 33 -3.78 7.63 -1.07
C ASP A 33 -4.39 8.35 0.11
N LEU A 34 -4.00 8.01 1.33
CA LEU A 34 -4.47 8.69 2.53
C LEU A 34 -4.04 10.15 2.55
N ASN A 35 -2.79 10.42 2.24
CA ASN A 35 -2.27 11.77 2.18
C ASN A 35 -2.99 12.61 1.13
N LEU A 36 -3.27 12.01 -0.03
CA LEU A 36 -4.00 12.68 -1.10
C LEU A 36 -5.44 12.99 -0.67
N ALA A 37 -6.10 12.05 -0.01
CA ALA A 37 -7.46 12.27 0.50
C ALA A 37 -7.50 13.39 1.53
N ASN A 38 -6.51 13.45 2.43
CA ASN A 38 -6.39 14.54 3.39
C ASN A 38 -6.22 15.89 2.70
N LYS A 39 -5.35 15.94 1.70
CA LYS A 39 -5.09 17.15 0.94
C LYS A 39 -6.34 17.62 0.18
N ASN A 40 -7.03 16.70 -0.45
CA ASN A 40 -8.24 17.01 -1.19
C ASN A 40 -9.37 17.49 -0.28
N SER A 41 -9.43 16.95 0.96
CA SER A 41 -10.43 17.39 1.92
C SER A 41 -10.26 18.83 2.35
N GLU A 42 -9.03 19.34 2.37
CA GLU A 42 -8.73 20.72 2.77
C GLU A 42 -9.33 21.74 1.82
N THR A 43 -9.43 21.38 0.54
CA THR A 43 -9.93 22.28 -0.51
C THR A 43 -11.24 21.82 -1.11
N ALA A 44 -11.92 20.88 -0.45
CA ALA A 44 -13.14 20.28 -0.98
C ALA A 44 -14.30 21.30 -1.01
N GLU A 45 -15.05 21.26 -2.08
CA GLU A 45 -16.31 21.96 -2.14
C GLU A 45 -17.27 21.39 -1.10
N GLU A 46 -18.20 22.23 -0.65
CA GLU A 46 -19.14 21.86 0.40
C GLU A 46 -19.85 20.53 0.15
N GLY A 47 -20.24 20.27 -1.09
CA GLY A 47 -20.91 19.03 -1.44
C GLY A 47 -20.04 17.78 -1.45
N LEU A 48 -18.70 17.95 -1.35
CA LEU A 48 -17.76 16.85 -1.40
C LEU A 48 -17.08 16.56 -0.05
N VAL A 49 -17.38 17.35 0.99
CA VAL A 49 -16.75 17.17 2.30
C VAL A 49 -16.98 15.76 2.84
N ASP A 50 -18.22 15.28 2.79
CA ASP A 50 -18.55 13.94 3.29
C ASP A 50 -17.84 12.86 2.50
N TYR A 51 -17.76 13.00 1.19
CA TYR A 51 -17.05 12.06 0.33
C TYR A 51 -15.60 11.88 0.79
N TYR A 52 -14.89 12.99 0.97
CA TYR A 52 -13.49 12.90 1.40
C TYR A 52 -13.35 12.43 2.84
N THR A 53 -14.29 12.76 3.70
CA THR A 53 -14.29 12.24 5.08
C THR A 53 -14.38 10.72 5.08
N TYR A 54 -15.24 10.13 4.27
CA TYR A 54 -15.35 8.68 4.15
C TYR A 54 -14.11 8.07 3.51
N GLN A 55 -13.53 8.74 2.50
CA GLN A 55 -12.30 8.27 1.89
C GLN A 55 -11.15 8.23 2.90
N ILE A 56 -11.02 9.25 3.72
CA ILE A 56 -9.99 9.30 4.75
C ILE A 56 -10.16 8.13 5.72
N LYS A 57 -11.37 7.89 6.19
CA LYS A 57 -11.65 6.77 7.10
C LYS A 57 -11.34 5.43 6.46
N ALA A 58 -11.76 5.23 5.22
CA ALA A 58 -11.51 4.00 4.48
C ALA A 58 -10.00 3.77 4.29
N ASN A 59 -9.28 4.82 3.91
CA ASN A 59 -7.84 4.73 3.67
C ASN A 59 -7.07 4.49 4.97
N LYS A 60 -7.48 5.10 6.07
CA LYS A 60 -6.89 4.83 7.39
C LYS A 60 -7.05 3.36 7.78
N SER A 61 -8.24 2.81 7.58
CA SER A 61 -8.49 1.39 7.87
C SER A 61 -7.59 0.49 7.03
N LYS A 62 -7.41 0.83 5.77
CA LYS A 62 -6.53 0.07 4.87
C LYS A 62 -5.08 0.15 5.32
N VAL A 63 -4.60 1.34 5.67
CA VAL A 63 -3.24 1.51 6.18
C VAL A 63 -3.04 0.70 7.46
N ASP A 64 -3.97 0.77 8.40
CA ASP A 64 -3.89 0.03 9.65
C ASP A 64 -3.83 -1.48 9.42
N PHE A 65 -4.67 -1.98 8.52
CA PHE A 65 -4.65 -3.39 8.15
C PHE A 65 -3.29 -3.80 7.60
N LEU A 66 -2.75 -3.01 6.67
CA LEU A 66 -1.47 -3.31 6.05
C LEU A 66 -0.29 -3.20 7.02
N VAL A 67 -0.32 -2.22 7.92
CA VAL A 67 0.69 -2.08 8.97
C VAL A 67 0.69 -3.32 9.87
N ASN A 68 -0.48 -3.75 10.33
CA ASN A 68 -0.59 -4.93 11.17
C ASN A 68 -0.11 -6.19 10.46
N LYS A 69 -0.44 -6.31 9.19
CA LYS A 69 0.01 -7.43 8.37
C LYS A 69 1.53 -7.43 8.20
N ALA A 70 2.12 -6.25 8.01
CA ALA A 70 3.57 -6.11 7.89
C ALA A 70 4.26 -6.50 9.20
N ARG A 71 3.73 -6.06 10.34
CA ARG A 71 4.27 -6.43 11.65
C ARG A 71 4.22 -7.93 11.88
N ALA A 72 3.12 -8.56 11.50
CA ALA A 72 2.97 -10.01 11.63
C ALA A 72 4.01 -10.77 10.81
N LYS A 73 4.52 -10.17 9.74
CA LYS A 73 5.57 -10.76 8.91
C LYS A 73 6.99 -10.35 9.35
N GLY A 74 7.10 -9.66 10.48
CA GLY A 74 8.40 -9.28 11.01
C GLY A 74 9.02 -8.04 10.39
N LEU A 75 8.24 -7.25 9.66
CA LEU A 75 8.74 -6.02 9.06
C LEU A 75 8.70 -4.90 10.10
N SER A 76 9.81 -4.17 10.23
CA SER A 76 9.86 -3.04 11.14
C SER A 76 9.38 -1.77 10.46
N LEU A 77 8.92 -0.83 11.27
CA LEU A 77 8.53 0.50 10.78
C LEU A 77 9.69 1.22 10.11
N ASN A 78 10.89 1.06 10.65
CA ASN A 78 12.07 1.68 10.07
C ASN A 78 12.36 1.17 8.66
N MET A 79 12.21 -0.12 8.43
CA MET A 79 12.39 -0.71 7.10
C MET A 79 11.37 -0.15 6.12
N ILE A 80 10.13 -0.04 6.55
CA ILE A 80 9.04 0.48 5.72
C ILE A 80 9.31 1.95 5.36
N GLU A 81 9.68 2.75 6.33
CA GLU A 81 9.98 4.16 6.13
C GLU A 81 11.18 4.36 5.23
N GLU A 82 12.21 3.55 5.39
CA GLU A 82 13.40 3.60 4.56
C GLU A 82 13.08 3.34 3.10
N ILE A 83 12.27 2.32 2.83
CA ILE A 83 11.85 2.00 1.46
C ILE A 83 10.97 3.09 0.89
N TYR A 84 10.05 3.62 1.70
CA TYR A 84 9.20 4.74 1.31
C TYR A 84 10.04 5.95 0.91
N PHE A 85 11.04 6.27 1.71
CA PHE A 85 11.94 7.40 1.46
C PHE A 85 12.71 7.23 0.16
N LYS A 86 13.29 6.06 -0.06
CA LYS A 86 14.01 5.74 -1.30
C LYS A 86 13.12 5.85 -2.52
N LYS A 87 11.91 5.33 -2.44
CA LYS A 87 10.97 5.39 -3.56
C LYS A 87 10.60 6.82 -3.90
N ASN A 88 10.40 7.67 -2.91
CA ASN A 88 10.07 9.06 -3.13
C ASN A 88 11.23 9.89 -3.67
N GLN A 89 12.46 9.53 -3.32
CA GLN A 89 13.64 10.20 -3.85
C GLN A 89 13.86 9.90 -5.33
N VAL A 90 13.56 8.67 -5.74
CA VAL A 90 13.77 8.22 -7.12
C VAL A 90 12.69 8.80 -8.04
N GLY A 91 11.52 9.01 -7.50
CA GLY A 91 10.44 9.61 -8.26
C GLY A 91 10.64 11.09 -8.42
#